data_24bdd198137b1896d8323c044f783876
#
_entry.id   24bdd198137b1896d8323c044f783876
#
_cell.length_a   1.000
_cell.length_b   1.000
_cell.length_c   1.000
_cell.angle_alpha   90.00
_cell.angle_beta   90.00
_cell.angle_gamma   90.00
#
_symmetry.space_group_name_H-M   'P 1'
#
loop_
_entity.id
_entity.type
_entity.pdbx_description
1 polymer ?
#
loop_
_entity_poly.entity_id
_entity_poly.type
_entity_poly.pdbx_seq_one_letter_code
_entity_poly.pdbx_strand_id
1 'polypeptide(L)'
;MHFEGTSDIGAPRERVWAFVTDPEKVSRCGPDVQRVEVIDPTHFKVVARAGVGPIRTTFALDVVFTELRAPEHAAIRARGQAPGSAVEMTNTLDLTEAAAGRTTLRWASEVTVNGLIASVGARLMQGAADKITQQVFSCIKEQLEAPTGSSV
;
A
#
# COMPACT_ATOMS: atom_id res chain seq x y z
N MET A 1 -8.52 9.11 10.23
CA MET A 1 -7.95 10.05 9.23
C MET A 1 -8.21 9.51 7.83
N HIS A 2 -8.53 10.41 6.93
CA HIS A 2 -8.81 10.05 5.56
C HIS A 2 -7.69 10.52 4.64
N PHE A 3 -7.23 9.64 3.74
CA PHE A 3 -6.26 9.96 2.71
C PHE A 3 -6.80 9.45 1.38
N GLU A 4 -6.53 10.16 0.30
CA GLU A 4 -6.90 9.72 -1.04
C GLU A 4 -6.00 10.33 -2.08
N GLY A 5 -5.98 9.73 -3.24
CA GLY A 5 -5.17 10.24 -4.35
C GLY A 5 -5.34 9.42 -5.61
N THR A 6 -4.61 9.83 -6.63
CA THR A 6 -4.58 9.14 -7.91
C THR A 6 -3.14 8.98 -8.36
N SER A 7 -2.89 7.95 -9.15
CA SER A 7 -1.59 7.70 -9.77
C SER A 7 -1.82 7.25 -11.20
N ASP A 8 -1.11 7.85 -12.16
CA ASP A 8 -1.13 7.42 -13.54
C ASP A 8 0.01 6.46 -13.78
N ILE A 9 -0.32 5.27 -14.29
CA ILE A 9 0.65 4.19 -14.47
C ILE A 9 0.70 3.81 -15.95
N GLY A 10 1.90 3.80 -16.51
CA GLY A 10 2.14 3.45 -17.91
C GLY A 10 2.15 1.95 -18.14
N ALA A 11 1.07 1.28 -17.78
CA ALA A 11 0.89 -0.16 -17.96
C ALA A 11 -0.60 -0.47 -18.13
N PRO A 12 -0.96 -1.55 -18.84
CA PRO A 12 -2.35 -1.97 -19.00
C PRO A 12 -3.00 -2.31 -17.66
N ARG A 13 -4.30 -2.09 -17.58
CA ARG A 13 -5.07 -2.31 -16.35
C ARG A 13 -4.89 -3.72 -15.78
N GLU A 14 -4.86 -4.72 -16.63
CA GLU A 14 -4.69 -6.12 -16.21
C GLU A 14 -3.34 -6.35 -15.53
N ARG A 15 -2.28 -5.71 -16.03
CA ARG A 15 -0.95 -5.81 -15.41
C ARG A 15 -0.91 -5.07 -14.07
N VAL A 16 -1.53 -3.91 -13.99
CA VAL A 16 -1.61 -3.16 -12.73
C VAL A 16 -2.38 -3.98 -11.70
N TRP A 17 -3.51 -4.54 -12.12
CA TRP A 17 -4.33 -5.38 -11.25
C TRP A 17 -3.53 -6.58 -10.71
N ALA A 18 -2.86 -7.29 -11.60
CA ALA A 18 -2.07 -8.47 -11.20
C ALA A 18 -0.98 -8.11 -10.18
N PHE A 19 -0.40 -6.93 -10.30
CA PHE A 19 0.63 -6.47 -9.37
C PHE A 19 0.06 -6.07 -8.01
N VAL A 20 -0.94 -5.20 -8.00
CA VAL A 20 -1.46 -4.64 -6.73
C VAL A 20 -2.29 -5.63 -5.93
N THR A 21 -2.74 -6.72 -6.55
CA THR A 21 -3.45 -7.80 -5.86
C THR A 21 -2.57 -9.01 -5.56
N ASP A 22 -1.29 -8.95 -5.90
CA ASP A 22 -0.31 -9.98 -5.53
C ASP A 22 0.30 -9.60 -4.18
N PRO A 23 0.01 -10.38 -3.11
CA PRO A 23 0.49 -10.04 -1.77
C PRO A 23 2.01 -9.89 -1.67
N GLU A 24 2.76 -10.76 -2.33
CA GLU A 24 4.22 -10.71 -2.30
C GLU A 24 4.75 -9.47 -3.00
N LYS A 25 4.27 -9.20 -4.22
CA LYS A 25 4.78 -8.09 -5.03
C LYS A 25 4.43 -6.74 -4.45
N VAL A 26 3.16 -6.52 -4.08
CA VAL A 26 2.73 -5.21 -3.58
C VAL A 26 3.34 -4.94 -2.21
N SER A 27 3.50 -5.96 -1.38
CA SER A 27 4.09 -5.78 -0.06
C SER A 27 5.54 -5.31 -0.12
N ARG A 28 6.29 -5.75 -1.12
CA ARG A 28 7.69 -5.34 -1.28
C ARG A 28 7.84 -3.86 -1.61
N CYS A 29 6.77 -3.20 -2.01
CA CYS A 29 6.76 -1.74 -2.22
C CYS A 29 6.56 -0.94 -0.95
N GLY A 30 6.25 -1.57 0.17
CA GLY A 30 6.10 -0.91 1.45
C GLY A 30 7.42 -0.39 2.01
N PRO A 31 7.36 0.43 3.07
CA PRO A 31 8.57 1.00 3.66
C PRO A 31 9.36 -0.07 4.41
N ASP A 32 10.63 -0.17 4.12
CA ASP A 32 11.60 -1.05 4.80
C ASP A 32 10.99 -2.38 5.23
N VAL A 33 10.49 -3.15 4.25
CA VAL A 33 9.84 -4.43 4.50
C VAL A 33 10.86 -5.48 4.87
N GLN A 34 10.69 -6.07 6.05
CA GLN A 34 11.59 -7.08 6.60
C GLN A 34 11.15 -8.49 6.23
N ARG A 35 9.84 -8.73 6.20
CA ARG A 35 9.29 -10.05 5.96
C ARG A 35 7.88 -9.98 5.41
N VAL A 36 7.56 -10.89 4.50
CA VAL A 36 6.21 -11.09 3.97
C VAL A 36 5.88 -12.57 4.14
N GLU A 37 4.73 -12.86 4.73
CA GLU A 37 4.23 -14.22 4.89
C GLU A 37 2.86 -14.32 4.24
N VAL A 38 2.78 -15.02 3.14
CA VAL A 38 1.51 -15.22 2.43
C VAL A 38 0.82 -16.45 3.01
N ILE A 39 -0.37 -16.24 3.61
CA ILE A 39 -1.17 -17.32 4.20
C ILE A 39 -2.05 -17.96 3.14
N ASP A 40 -2.73 -17.13 2.36
CA ASP A 40 -3.49 -17.54 1.17
C ASP A 40 -3.57 -16.34 0.21
N PRO A 41 -4.19 -16.48 -0.98
CA PRO A 41 -4.22 -15.39 -1.96
C PRO A 41 -4.87 -14.09 -1.47
N THR A 42 -5.66 -14.14 -0.40
CA THR A 42 -6.34 -12.95 0.13
C THR A 42 -5.89 -12.55 1.52
N HIS A 43 -4.98 -13.29 2.14
CA HIS A 43 -4.55 -13.02 3.51
C HIS A 43 -3.03 -13.18 3.64
N PHE A 44 -2.37 -12.14 4.13
CA PHE A 44 -0.91 -12.16 4.29
C PHE A 44 -0.47 -11.26 5.46
N LYS A 45 0.75 -11.49 5.90
CA LYS A 45 1.35 -10.71 6.99
C LYS A 45 2.61 -10.05 6.50
N VAL A 46 2.83 -8.82 6.97
CA VAL A 46 4.01 -8.04 6.60
C VAL A 46 4.66 -7.49 7.86
N VAL A 47 5.96 -7.59 7.95
CA VAL A 47 6.74 -6.91 8.98
C VAL A 47 7.53 -5.80 8.29
N ALA A 48 7.29 -4.56 8.70
CA ALA A 48 7.91 -3.40 8.08
C ALA A 48 8.31 -2.36 9.12
N ARG A 49 9.36 -1.62 8.83
CA ARG A 49 9.80 -0.52 9.67
C ARG A 49 9.31 0.80 9.09
N ALA A 50 8.82 1.67 9.95
CA ALA A 50 8.36 2.99 9.53
C ALA A 50 8.67 4.02 10.60
N GLY A 51 8.83 5.26 10.15
CA GLY A 51 9.02 6.40 11.03
C GLY A 51 7.82 7.33 10.97
N VAL A 52 7.38 7.79 12.15
CA VAL A 52 6.32 8.79 12.27
C VAL A 52 6.86 9.88 13.21
N GLY A 53 7.31 10.99 12.62
CA GLY A 53 8.03 12.01 13.38
C GLY A 53 9.29 11.44 14.01
N PRO A 54 9.52 11.65 15.30
CA PRO A 54 10.70 11.12 15.99
C PRO A 54 10.60 9.63 16.33
N ILE A 55 9.43 9.02 16.11
CA ILE A 55 9.20 7.61 16.45
C ILE A 55 9.56 6.74 15.26
N ARG A 56 10.48 5.80 15.46
CA ARG A 56 10.79 4.74 14.49
C ARG A 56 10.46 3.41 15.15
N THR A 57 9.68 2.60 14.46
CA THR A 57 9.23 1.35 15.05
C THR A 57 9.00 0.29 13.97
N THR A 58 8.88 -0.95 14.41
CA THR A 58 8.60 -2.09 13.55
C THR A 58 7.14 -2.47 13.72
N PHE A 59 6.41 -2.51 12.60
CA PHE A 59 5.00 -2.89 12.58
C PHE A 59 4.86 -4.32 12.09
N ALA A 60 4.03 -5.08 12.79
CA ALA A 60 3.53 -6.36 12.29
C ALA A 60 2.12 -6.11 11.75
N LEU A 61 1.95 -6.26 10.44
CA LEU A 61 0.71 -5.98 9.75
C LEU A 61 0.01 -7.28 9.35
N ASP A 62 -1.29 -7.35 9.65
CA ASP A 62 -2.16 -8.41 9.16
C ASP A 62 -3.05 -7.81 8.08
N VAL A 63 -2.97 -8.33 6.86
CA VAL A 63 -3.61 -7.73 5.68
C VAL A 63 -4.54 -8.72 5.02
N VAL A 64 -5.75 -8.26 4.72
CA VAL A 64 -6.78 -9.07 4.08
C VAL A 64 -7.37 -8.29 2.90
N PHE A 65 -7.45 -8.92 1.74
CA PHE A 65 -8.28 -8.40 0.65
C PHE A 65 -9.73 -8.77 0.97
N THR A 66 -10.54 -7.76 1.27
CA THR A 66 -11.94 -7.97 1.63
C THR A 66 -12.86 -7.97 0.42
N GLU A 67 -12.40 -7.41 -0.71
CA GLU A 67 -13.14 -7.39 -1.95
C GLU A 67 -12.17 -7.39 -3.13
N LEU A 68 -12.43 -8.27 -4.10
CA LEU A 68 -11.63 -8.33 -5.33
C LEU A 68 -12.59 -8.45 -6.51
N ARG A 69 -12.71 -7.37 -7.27
CA ARG A 69 -13.50 -7.34 -8.51
C ARG A 69 -12.55 -7.01 -9.67
N ALA A 70 -11.97 -8.04 -10.21
CA ALA A 70 -10.97 -7.91 -11.27
C ALA A 70 -11.59 -7.37 -12.56
N PRO A 71 -10.91 -6.49 -13.28
CA PRO A 71 -9.65 -5.83 -12.92
C PRO A 71 -9.87 -4.40 -12.41
N GLU A 72 -10.98 -4.11 -11.77
CA GLU A 72 -11.46 -2.75 -11.52
C GLU A 72 -11.32 -2.27 -10.09
N HIS A 73 -11.67 -3.12 -9.12
CA HIS A 73 -11.83 -2.65 -7.74
C HIS A 73 -11.36 -3.67 -6.73
N ALA A 74 -10.60 -3.20 -5.74
CA ALA A 74 -10.17 -4.00 -4.60
C ALA A 74 -10.38 -3.22 -3.30
N ALA A 75 -10.73 -3.93 -2.24
CA ALA A 75 -10.78 -3.37 -0.90
C ALA A 75 -9.86 -4.20 0.00
N ILE A 76 -9.15 -3.51 0.88
CA ILE A 76 -8.10 -4.10 1.70
C ILE A 76 -8.27 -3.61 3.13
N ARG A 77 -8.22 -4.54 4.08
CA ARG A 77 -8.16 -4.18 5.50
C ARG A 77 -6.78 -4.57 6.03
N ALA A 78 -6.15 -3.66 6.77
CA ALA A 78 -4.88 -3.93 7.41
C ALA A 78 -4.95 -3.54 8.87
N ARG A 79 -4.39 -4.39 9.73
CA ARG A 79 -4.21 -4.11 11.15
C ARG A 79 -2.75 -4.25 11.48
N GLY A 80 -2.18 -3.18 12.03
CA GLY A 80 -0.78 -3.15 12.40
C GLY A 80 -0.59 -2.97 13.88
N GLN A 81 0.43 -3.64 14.42
CA GLN A 81 0.81 -3.49 15.82
C GLN A 81 2.29 -3.22 15.92
N ALA A 82 2.64 -2.37 16.87
CA ALA A 82 4.01 -2.07 17.25
C ALA A 82 4.04 -1.87 18.77
N PRO A 83 5.20 -1.90 19.42
CA PRO A 83 5.25 -1.67 20.87
C PRO A 83 4.57 -0.35 21.26
N GLY A 84 3.52 -0.43 22.05
CA GLY A 84 2.76 0.73 22.51
C GLY A 84 1.88 1.42 21.48
N SER A 85 1.70 0.83 20.30
CA SER A 85 0.93 1.47 19.22
C SER A 85 0.14 0.46 18.41
N ALA A 86 -0.97 0.92 17.82
CA ALA A 86 -1.78 0.11 16.92
C ALA A 86 -2.31 0.98 15.78
N VAL A 87 -2.44 0.38 14.60
CA VAL A 87 -2.94 1.04 13.40
C VAL A 87 -3.98 0.15 12.76
N GLU A 88 -5.09 0.75 12.33
CA GLU A 88 -6.11 0.04 11.59
C GLU A 88 -6.42 0.83 10.32
N MET A 89 -6.41 0.15 9.17
CA MET A 89 -6.62 0.79 7.88
C MET A 89 -7.63 0.04 7.04
N THR A 90 -8.45 0.80 6.31
CA THR A 90 -9.29 0.25 5.25
C THR A 90 -8.94 1.01 3.99
N ASN A 91 -8.51 0.31 2.95
CA ASN A 91 -8.07 0.90 1.69
C ASN A 91 -8.93 0.41 0.54
N THR A 92 -9.20 1.30 -0.40
CA THR A 92 -9.84 0.93 -1.67
C THR A 92 -8.95 1.32 -2.82
N LEU A 93 -8.96 0.50 -3.86
CA LEU A 93 -8.24 0.74 -5.11
C LEU A 93 -9.22 0.62 -6.25
N ASP A 94 -9.24 1.62 -7.13
CA ASP A 94 -10.07 1.60 -8.33
C ASP A 94 -9.16 1.85 -9.54
N LEU A 95 -9.21 0.95 -10.50
CA LEU A 95 -8.41 1.00 -11.72
C LEU A 95 -9.28 1.34 -12.91
N THR A 96 -8.93 2.41 -13.60
CA THR A 96 -9.62 2.85 -14.81
C THR A 96 -8.62 2.89 -15.96
N GLU A 97 -9.01 2.35 -17.10
CA GLU A 97 -8.19 2.44 -18.29
C GLU A 97 -8.29 3.87 -18.85
N ALA A 98 -7.18 4.62 -18.78
CA ALA A 98 -7.16 6.01 -19.20
C ALA A 98 -6.92 6.16 -20.70
N ALA A 99 -6.07 5.28 -21.26
CA ALA A 99 -5.74 5.20 -22.66
C ALA A 99 -5.15 3.82 -22.91
N ALA A 100 -4.92 3.47 -24.17
CA ALA A 100 -4.30 2.18 -24.50
C ALA A 100 -2.97 2.02 -23.78
N GLY A 101 -2.84 0.98 -22.99
CA GLY A 101 -1.63 0.69 -22.24
C GLY A 101 -1.38 1.61 -21.03
N ARG A 102 -2.38 2.37 -20.60
CA ARG A 102 -2.26 3.27 -19.46
C ARG A 102 -3.43 3.12 -18.50
N THR A 103 -3.15 3.23 -17.21
CA THR A 103 -4.13 3.05 -16.15
C THR A 103 -4.09 4.21 -15.17
N THR A 104 -5.26 4.70 -14.78
CA THR A 104 -5.39 5.60 -13.62
C THR A 104 -5.79 4.76 -12.42
N LEU A 105 -4.96 4.79 -11.40
CA LEU A 105 -5.24 4.12 -10.14
C LEU A 105 -5.71 5.19 -9.15
N ARG A 106 -6.94 5.05 -8.67
CA ARG A 106 -7.50 5.89 -7.62
C ARG A 106 -7.52 5.09 -6.32
N TRP A 107 -7.04 5.70 -5.26
CA TRP A 107 -7.01 5.03 -3.96
C TRP A 107 -7.60 5.93 -2.88
N ALA A 108 -8.17 5.30 -1.86
CA ALA A 108 -8.64 5.97 -0.66
C ALA A 108 -8.31 5.12 0.56
N SER A 109 -7.99 5.77 1.67
CA SER A 109 -7.58 5.10 2.89
C SER A 109 -8.20 5.77 4.10
N GLU A 110 -8.82 4.97 4.95
CA GLU A 110 -9.28 5.38 6.27
C GLU A 110 -8.33 4.77 7.30
N VAL A 111 -7.71 5.63 8.13
CA VAL A 111 -6.68 5.20 9.07
C VAL A 111 -7.06 5.61 10.48
N THR A 112 -7.00 4.66 11.40
CA THR A 112 -7.17 4.89 12.84
C THR A 112 -5.86 4.50 13.54
N VAL A 113 -5.33 5.40 14.35
CA VAL A 113 -4.05 5.21 15.04
C VAL A 113 -4.27 5.36 16.53
N ASN A 114 -3.70 4.44 17.33
CA ASN A 114 -3.79 4.44 18.78
C ASN A 114 -2.41 4.27 19.41
N GLY A 115 -2.26 4.80 20.62
CA GLY A 115 -1.04 4.63 21.40
C GLY A 115 0.01 5.70 21.12
N LEU A 116 1.28 5.34 21.25
CA LEU A 116 2.40 6.28 21.14
C LEU A 116 2.44 7.03 19.81
N ILE A 117 2.14 6.34 18.73
CA ILE A 117 2.12 6.96 17.39
C ILE A 117 1.11 8.09 17.35
N ALA A 118 -0.07 7.90 17.96
CA ALA A 118 -1.10 8.91 17.95
C ALA A 118 -0.66 10.19 18.70
N SER A 119 0.26 10.06 19.64
CA SER A 119 0.72 11.18 20.45
C SER A 119 1.56 12.19 19.68
N VAL A 120 2.10 11.83 18.51
CA VAL A 120 2.94 12.76 17.72
C VAL A 120 2.13 13.89 17.08
N GLY A 121 0.80 13.70 16.93
CA GLY A 121 -0.10 14.70 16.37
C GLY A 121 -0.36 14.51 14.87
N ALA A 122 -1.44 15.13 14.43
CA ALA A 122 -1.95 14.95 13.06
C ALA A 122 -0.95 15.39 11.99
N ARG A 123 -0.20 16.45 12.25
CA ARG A 123 0.75 17.00 11.27
C ARG A 123 1.86 16.02 10.93
N LEU A 124 2.45 15.39 11.96
CA LEU A 124 3.52 14.41 11.74
C LEU A 124 2.98 13.13 11.13
N MET A 125 1.76 12.73 11.51
CA MET A 125 1.12 11.56 10.89
C MET A 125 0.82 11.80 9.43
N GLN A 126 0.36 13.00 9.07
CA GLN A 126 0.11 13.38 7.67
C GLN A 126 1.41 13.30 6.86
N GLY A 127 2.50 13.85 7.39
CA GLY A 127 3.80 13.80 6.72
C GLY A 127 4.30 12.39 6.50
N ALA A 128 4.14 11.51 7.48
CA ALA A 128 4.51 10.10 7.36
C ALA A 128 3.67 9.39 6.31
N ALA A 129 2.36 9.62 6.30
CA ALA A 129 1.46 9.03 5.33
C ALA A 129 1.80 9.46 3.90
N ASP A 130 2.08 10.74 3.70
CA ASP A 130 2.47 11.26 2.39
C ASP A 130 3.77 10.63 1.90
N LYS A 131 4.76 10.50 2.76
CA LYS A 131 6.05 9.91 2.42
C LYS A 131 5.91 8.44 2.05
N ILE A 132 5.18 7.68 2.84
CA ILE A 132 4.95 6.26 2.60
C ILE A 132 4.19 6.07 1.29
N THR A 133 3.15 6.87 1.06
CA THR A 133 2.37 6.83 -0.16
C THR A 133 3.23 7.09 -1.39
N GLN A 134 4.06 8.11 -1.37
CA GLN A 134 4.96 8.41 -2.48
C GLN A 134 5.92 7.25 -2.74
N GLN A 135 6.47 6.67 -1.70
CA GLN A 135 7.38 5.55 -1.82
C GLN A 135 6.71 4.33 -2.44
N VAL A 136 5.51 4.00 -1.97
CA VAL A 136 4.75 2.84 -2.45
C VAL A 136 4.41 3.02 -3.93
N PHE A 137 3.86 4.16 -4.32
CA PHE A 137 3.46 4.36 -5.72
C PHE A 137 4.64 4.54 -6.65
N SER A 138 5.74 5.13 -6.21
CA SER A 138 6.98 5.16 -7.00
C SER A 138 7.48 3.74 -7.29
N CYS A 139 7.45 2.87 -6.30
CA CYS A 139 7.85 1.48 -6.46
C CYS A 139 6.91 0.76 -7.45
N ILE A 140 5.60 0.92 -7.30
CA ILE A 140 4.63 0.29 -8.19
C ILE A 140 4.86 0.74 -9.64
N LYS A 141 5.05 2.04 -9.85
CA LYS A 141 5.30 2.58 -11.19
C LYS A 141 6.62 2.03 -11.77
N GLU A 142 7.68 2.01 -10.99
CA GLU A 142 8.97 1.46 -11.46
C GLU A 142 8.84 0.02 -11.89
N GLN A 143 8.14 -0.80 -11.11
CA GLN A 143 7.97 -2.22 -11.42
C GLN A 143 7.11 -2.45 -12.65
N LEU A 144 6.10 -1.65 -12.86
CA LEU A 144 5.14 -1.83 -13.96
C LEU A 144 5.55 -1.12 -15.24
N GLU A 145 6.27 0.00 -15.15
CA GLU A 145 6.68 0.78 -16.31
C GLU A 145 8.06 0.38 -16.83
N ALA A 146 8.79 -0.46 -16.12
CA ALA A 146 10.07 -0.94 -16.58
C ALA A 146 9.91 -1.68 -17.91
N PRO A 147 10.76 -1.39 -18.91
CA PRO A 147 10.71 -2.11 -20.18
C PRO A 147 10.93 -3.61 -19.95
N THR A 148 10.02 -4.44 -20.48
CA THR A 148 10.11 -5.88 -20.30
C THR A 148 11.39 -6.44 -20.95
N GLY A 149 11.83 -5.84 -22.03
CA GLY A 149 13.06 -6.25 -22.69
C GLY A 149 14.34 -5.90 -21.93
N SER A 150 14.27 -4.93 -21.03
CA SER A 150 15.44 -4.48 -20.28
C SER A 150 15.82 -5.42 -19.16
N SER A 151 14.96 -6.34 -18.81
CA SER A 151 15.22 -7.32 -17.77
C SER A 151 16.12 -8.46 -18.25
N VAL A 152 16.43 -8.44 -19.49
CA VAL A 152 17.27 -9.46 -20.13
C VAL A 152 18.74 -9.17 -19.88
#